data_b59f788a43d8b86e0aab239b1882a067
#
_entry.id   b59f788a43d8b86e0aab239b1882a067
#
_cell.length_a   1.000
_cell.length_b   1.000
_cell.length_c   1.000
_cell.angle_alpha   90.00
_cell.angle_beta   90.00
_cell.angle_gamma   90.00
#
_symmetry.space_group_name_H-M   'P 1'
#
loop_
_entity.id
_entity.type
_entity.pdbx_description
1 polymer ?
#
loop_
_entity_poly.entity_id
_entity_poly.type
_entity_poly.pdbx_seq_one_letter_code
_entity_poly.pdbx_strand_id
1 'polypeptide(L)'
;MTDISYKNWDSMSDKALSEHIGAFIKHHRLDQNKTQDVLANTAGISRSTLSLLERGETVTLATLIQVLRVLDQLNVMEAFSVQQIISPLALAKMEREKRRRASGNKKESD
;
A
#
# COMPACT_ATOMS: atom_id res chain seq x y z
N MET A 1 -24.92 -9.94 11.33
CA MET A 1 -24.40 -9.05 11.11
C MET A 1 -23.04 -9.08 11.10
N THR A 2 -22.35 -8.68 10.35
CA THR A 2 -21.09 -8.89 10.31
C THR A 2 -20.30 -8.06 11.07
N ASP A 3 -19.29 -8.56 11.60
CA ASP A 3 -18.51 -7.85 12.52
C ASP A 3 -17.13 -7.60 12.04
N ILE A 4 -17.02 -7.32 10.77
CA ILE A 4 -15.73 -7.03 10.16
C ILE A 4 -15.08 -5.84 10.83
N SER A 5 -15.86 -4.84 11.21
CA SER A 5 -15.35 -3.64 11.85
C SER A 5 -14.80 -3.89 13.25
N TYR A 6 -15.09 -5.05 13.82
CA TYR A 6 -14.63 -5.37 15.17
C TYR A 6 -13.47 -6.36 15.19
N LYS A 7 -12.89 -6.64 14.02
CA LYS A 7 -11.77 -7.54 13.97
C LYS A 7 -10.59 -6.94 14.71
N ASN A 8 -10.07 -7.68 15.66
CA ASN A 8 -8.94 -7.21 16.44
C ASN A 8 -7.64 -7.63 15.79
N TRP A 9 -7.09 -6.76 14.99
CA TRP A 9 -5.85 -7.02 14.27
C TRP A 9 -4.68 -7.27 15.21
N ASP A 10 -4.63 -6.54 16.32
CA ASP A 10 -3.52 -6.66 17.27
C ASP A 10 -3.42 -8.04 17.93
N SER A 11 -4.51 -8.76 18.01
CA SER A 11 -4.50 -10.09 18.61
C SER A 11 -4.13 -11.19 17.62
N MET A 12 -3.99 -10.86 16.34
CA MET A 12 -3.66 -11.84 15.32
C MET A 12 -2.17 -12.03 15.21
N SER A 13 -1.73 -13.29 15.00
CA SER A 13 -0.33 -13.57 14.79
C SER A 13 0.13 -13.05 13.44
N ASP A 14 1.45 -12.91 13.28
CA ASP A 14 2.01 -12.51 11.98
C ASP A 14 1.58 -13.47 10.88
N LYS A 15 1.55 -14.76 11.18
CA LYS A 15 1.13 -15.77 10.22
C LYS A 15 -0.32 -15.56 9.82
N ALA A 16 -1.21 -15.34 10.80
CA ALA A 16 -2.62 -15.10 10.51
C ALA A 16 -2.83 -13.86 9.67
N LEU A 17 -2.06 -12.79 9.94
CA LEU A 17 -2.14 -11.56 9.15
C LEU A 17 -1.63 -11.79 7.73
N SER A 18 -0.57 -12.56 7.55
CA SER A 18 -0.06 -12.90 6.24
C SER A 18 -1.06 -13.73 5.46
N GLU A 19 -1.73 -14.67 6.12
CA GLU A 19 -2.78 -15.47 5.51
C GLU A 19 -3.97 -14.63 5.09
N HIS A 20 -4.26 -13.59 5.89
CA HIS A 20 -5.34 -12.66 5.55
C HIS A 20 -5.02 -11.91 4.25
N ILE A 21 -3.78 -11.46 4.10
CA ILE A 21 -3.33 -10.81 2.87
C ILE A 21 -3.40 -11.79 1.70
N GLY A 22 -2.93 -13.01 1.91
CA GLY A 22 -2.96 -14.05 0.86
C GLY A 22 -4.38 -14.37 0.40
N ALA A 23 -5.32 -14.41 1.34
CA ALA A 23 -6.73 -14.66 1.02
C ALA A 23 -7.31 -13.52 0.17
N PHE A 24 -6.91 -12.28 0.44
CA PHE A 24 -7.32 -11.12 -0.36
C PHE A 24 -6.84 -11.28 -1.81
N ILE A 25 -5.58 -11.67 -1.99
CA ILE A 25 -5.00 -11.87 -3.31
C ILE A 25 -5.76 -12.98 -4.05
N LYS A 26 -5.97 -14.11 -3.39
CA LYS A 26 -6.66 -15.23 -4.00
C LYS A 26 -8.10 -14.87 -4.38
N HIS A 27 -8.79 -14.14 -3.50
CA HIS A 27 -10.16 -13.69 -3.75
C HIS A 27 -10.25 -12.87 -5.04
N HIS A 28 -9.39 -11.87 -5.18
CA HIS A 28 -9.42 -11.00 -6.36
C HIS A 28 -8.97 -11.73 -7.61
N ARG A 29 -8.01 -12.65 -7.48
CA ARG A 29 -7.60 -13.47 -8.61
C ARG A 29 -8.77 -14.29 -9.15
N LEU A 30 -9.47 -14.98 -8.24
CA LEU A 30 -10.61 -15.83 -8.64
C LEU A 30 -11.76 -14.98 -9.18
N ASP A 31 -12.01 -13.84 -8.56
CA ASP A 31 -13.06 -12.92 -9.01
C ASP A 31 -12.81 -12.43 -10.43
N GLN A 32 -11.55 -12.32 -10.81
CA GLN A 32 -11.16 -11.92 -12.17
C GLN A 32 -10.93 -13.10 -13.10
N ASN A 33 -11.31 -14.31 -12.67
CA ASN A 33 -11.18 -15.53 -13.47
C ASN A 33 -9.76 -15.80 -13.96
N LYS A 34 -8.78 -15.52 -13.11
CA LYS A 34 -7.37 -15.75 -13.45
C LYS A 34 -6.84 -16.98 -12.74
N THR A 35 -6.06 -17.79 -13.47
CA THR A 35 -5.33 -18.89 -12.86
C THR A 35 -4.07 -18.34 -12.18
N GLN A 36 -3.46 -19.13 -11.32
CA GLN A 36 -2.19 -18.75 -10.72
C GLN A 36 -1.12 -18.55 -11.80
N ASP A 37 -1.09 -19.40 -12.81
CA ASP A 37 -0.10 -19.28 -13.89
C ASP A 37 -0.22 -17.95 -14.63
N VAL A 38 -1.44 -17.58 -14.98
CA VAL A 38 -1.68 -16.33 -15.71
C VAL A 38 -1.31 -15.13 -14.86
N LEU A 39 -1.75 -15.10 -13.61
CA LEU A 39 -1.45 -13.98 -12.74
C LEU A 39 0.06 -13.87 -12.48
N ALA A 40 0.70 -14.98 -12.16
CA ALA A 40 2.14 -14.97 -11.89
C ALA A 40 2.92 -14.50 -13.12
N ASN A 41 2.58 -14.99 -14.28
CA ASN A 41 3.26 -14.61 -15.52
C ASN A 41 3.11 -13.10 -15.77
N THR A 42 1.92 -12.57 -15.63
CA THR A 42 1.67 -11.13 -15.83
C THR A 42 2.40 -10.29 -14.80
N ALA A 43 2.48 -10.77 -13.56
CA ALA A 43 3.16 -10.05 -12.49
C ALA A 43 4.68 -10.20 -12.51
N GLY A 44 5.21 -11.04 -13.41
CA GLY A 44 6.65 -11.25 -13.51
C GLY A 44 7.23 -12.07 -12.38
N ILE A 45 6.45 -12.96 -11.79
CA ILE A 45 6.90 -13.84 -10.70
C ILE A 45 6.61 -15.28 -11.07
N SER A 46 7.22 -16.22 -10.34
CA SER A 46 6.93 -17.63 -10.56
C SER A 46 5.60 -18.01 -9.94
N ARG A 47 4.98 -19.06 -10.46
CA ARG A 47 3.75 -19.59 -9.90
C ARG A 47 3.95 -20.01 -8.44
N SER A 48 5.10 -20.60 -8.13
CA SER A 48 5.37 -21.02 -6.76
C SER A 48 5.45 -19.83 -5.81
N THR A 49 6.00 -18.70 -6.26
CA THR A 49 6.01 -17.48 -5.45
C THR A 49 4.60 -16.97 -5.20
N LEU A 50 3.75 -16.98 -6.22
CA LEU A 50 2.35 -16.58 -6.03
C LEU A 50 1.62 -17.53 -5.08
N SER A 51 1.89 -18.83 -5.19
CA SER A 51 1.30 -19.81 -4.28
C SER A 51 1.71 -19.54 -2.84
N LEU A 52 2.97 -19.18 -2.61
CA LEU A 52 3.45 -18.81 -1.27
C LEU A 52 2.70 -17.59 -0.75
N LEU A 53 2.54 -16.57 -1.58
CA LEU A 53 1.81 -15.37 -1.19
C LEU A 53 0.37 -15.68 -0.80
N GLU A 54 -0.33 -16.48 -1.60
CA GLU A 54 -1.74 -16.81 -1.33
C GLU A 54 -1.90 -17.65 -0.07
N ARG A 55 -0.88 -18.39 0.31
CA ARG A 55 -0.92 -19.22 1.53
C ARG A 55 -0.44 -18.46 2.78
N GLY A 56 -0.03 -17.21 2.61
CA GLY A 56 0.47 -16.43 3.73
C GLY A 56 1.90 -16.76 4.13
N GLU A 57 2.67 -17.32 3.22
CA GLU A 57 4.10 -17.57 3.46
C GLU A 57 4.90 -16.31 3.13
N THR A 58 6.17 -16.31 3.51
CA THR A 58 7.03 -15.15 3.34
C THR A 58 7.33 -14.88 1.88
N VAL A 59 7.05 -13.67 1.44
CA VAL A 59 7.43 -13.19 0.11
C VAL A 59 7.98 -11.78 0.28
N THR A 60 8.60 -11.23 -0.76
CA THR A 60 9.09 -9.86 -0.68
C THR A 60 7.93 -8.89 -0.84
N LEU A 61 8.12 -7.69 -0.29
CA LEU A 61 7.15 -6.63 -0.43
C LEU A 61 6.97 -6.26 -1.90
N ALA A 62 8.05 -6.27 -2.68
CA ALA A 62 7.99 -5.99 -4.11
C ALA A 62 7.06 -6.98 -4.83
N THR A 63 7.12 -8.27 -4.46
CA THR A 63 6.23 -9.28 -5.03
C THR A 63 4.77 -8.95 -4.75
N LEU A 64 4.45 -8.58 -3.52
CA LEU A 64 3.08 -8.21 -3.15
C LEU A 64 2.61 -7.01 -3.98
N ILE A 65 3.45 -5.99 -4.12
CA ILE A 65 3.08 -4.79 -4.88
C ILE A 65 2.83 -5.12 -6.35
N GLN A 66 3.68 -5.96 -6.94
CA GLN A 66 3.52 -6.37 -8.34
C GLN A 66 2.19 -7.09 -8.56
N VAL A 67 1.83 -7.98 -7.65
CA VAL A 67 0.57 -8.72 -7.74
C VAL A 67 -0.63 -7.79 -7.57
N LEU A 68 -0.57 -6.89 -6.59
CA LEU A 68 -1.64 -5.92 -6.38
C LEU A 68 -1.86 -5.05 -7.62
N ARG A 69 -0.76 -4.67 -8.28
CA ARG A 69 -0.84 -3.85 -9.49
C ARG A 69 -1.57 -4.59 -10.61
N VAL A 70 -1.22 -5.86 -10.83
CA VAL A 70 -1.86 -6.65 -11.88
C VAL A 70 -3.34 -6.89 -11.59
N LEU A 71 -3.70 -7.04 -10.32
CA LEU A 71 -5.08 -7.24 -9.91
C LEU A 71 -5.87 -5.93 -9.82
N ASP A 72 -5.23 -4.81 -10.11
CA ASP A 72 -5.84 -3.48 -10.02
C ASP A 72 -6.34 -3.19 -8.60
N GLN A 73 -5.56 -3.57 -7.61
CA GLN A 73 -5.89 -3.40 -6.20
C GLN A 73 -4.88 -2.53 -5.45
N LEU A 74 -4.16 -1.66 -6.17
CA LEU A 74 -3.20 -0.76 -5.52
C LEU A 74 -3.87 0.26 -4.60
N ASN A 75 -5.19 0.41 -4.68
CA ASN A 75 -5.92 1.32 -3.81
C ASN A 75 -5.77 0.98 -2.33
N VAL A 76 -5.40 -0.27 -2.00
CA VAL A 76 -5.14 -0.64 -0.61
C VAL A 76 -3.96 0.14 -0.02
N MET A 77 -3.12 0.70 -0.90
CA MET A 77 -1.98 1.50 -0.45
C MET A 77 -2.40 2.83 0.18
N GLU A 78 -3.65 3.22 -0.02
CA GLU A 78 -4.14 4.48 0.55
C GLU A 78 -3.97 4.53 2.07
N ALA A 79 -4.07 3.38 2.73
CA ALA A 79 -3.90 3.29 4.18
C ALA A 79 -2.49 3.69 4.62
N PHE A 80 -1.52 3.67 3.72
CA PHE A 80 -0.13 4.03 4.03
C PHE A 80 0.18 5.49 3.72
N SER A 81 -0.80 6.24 3.22
CA SER A 81 -0.59 7.65 2.92
C SER A 81 -0.39 8.43 4.21
N VAL A 82 0.59 9.31 4.20
CA VAL A 82 0.86 10.17 5.34
C VAL A 82 0.20 11.51 5.08
N GLN A 83 -0.80 11.83 5.90
CA GLN A 83 -1.45 13.12 5.81
C GLN A 83 -0.83 14.04 6.85
N GLN A 84 -0.31 15.16 6.39
CA GLN A 84 0.18 16.17 7.30
C GLN A 84 -1.00 17.04 7.73
N ILE A 85 -1.34 16.93 9.00
CA ILE A 85 -2.34 17.84 9.57
C ILE A 85 -1.57 19.04 10.04
N ILE A 86 -1.65 20.13 9.28
CA ILE A 86 -0.92 21.35 9.60
C ILE A 86 -1.84 22.29 10.37
N SER A 87 -1.43 22.65 11.61
CA SER A 87 -2.20 23.59 12.40
C SER A 87 -2.13 24.98 11.75
N PRO A 88 -3.12 25.84 12.00
CA PRO A 88 -3.10 27.20 11.44
C PRO A 88 -1.81 27.97 11.76
N LEU A 89 -1.25 27.77 12.95
CA LEU A 89 -0.01 28.43 13.34
C LEU A 89 1.16 27.90 12.54
N ALA A 90 1.26 26.60 12.36
CA ALA A 90 2.32 25.99 11.57
C ALA A 90 2.22 26.41 10.11
N LEU A 91 1.01 26.49 9.57
CA LEU A 91 0.81 26.91 8.20
C LEU A 91 1.25 28.37 8.01
N ALA A 92 0.91 29.25 8.94
CA ALA A 92 1.32 30.64 8.88
C ALA A 92 2.84 30.78 8.92
N LYS A 93 3.49 29.96 9.75
CA LYS A 93 4.94 29.97 9.83
C LYS A 93 5.58 29.52 8.53
N MET A 94 5.04 28.47 7.91
CA MET A 94 5.53 27.95 6.64
C MET A 94 5.41 29.01 5.55
N GLU A 95 4.30 29.74 5.50
CA GLU A 95 4.11 30.79 4.52
C GLU A 95 5.07 31.95 4.71
N ARG A 96 5.34 32.33 5.96
CA ARG A 96 6.30 33.38 6.24
C ARG A 96 7.70 32.98 5.78
N GLU A 97 8.09 31.76 6.01
CA GLU A 97 9.39 31.26 5.57
C GLU A 97 9.49 31.25 4.06
N LYS A 98 8.42 30.85 3.39
CA LYS A 98 8.36 30.82 1.94
C LYS A 98 8.53 32.23 1.37
N ARG A 99 7.86 33.24 1.95
CA ARG A 99 7.99 34.62 1.52
C ARG A 99 9.42 35.14 1.73
N ARG A 100 10.02 34.79 2.86
CA ARG A 100 11.37 35.17 3.17
C ARG A 100 12.36 34.62 2.16
N ARG A 101 12.19 33.36 1.76
CA ARG A 101 13.03 32.74 0.75
C ARG A 101 12.88 33.42 -0.61
N ALA A 102 11.67 33.73 -0.99
CA ALA A 102 11.40 34.40 -2.25
C ALA A 102 12.05 35.80 -2.26
N SER A 103 11.96 36.54 -1.15
CA SER A 103 12.59 37.84 -1.00
C SER A 103 14.10 37.73 -1.06
N GLY A 104 14.70 36.71 -0.40
CA GLY A 104 16.12 36.47 -0.46
C GLY A 104 16.58 36.14 -1.86
N ASN A 105 15.83 35.32 -2.59
CA ASN A 105 16.17 35.00 -3.98
C ASN A 105 16.14 36.22 -4.88
N LYS A 106 15.18 37.12 -4.68
CA LYS A 106 15.14 38.36 -5.44
C LYS A 106 16.38 39.20 -5.21
N LYS A 107 16.85 39.27 -3.97
CA LYS A 107 18.07 40.02 -3.66
C LYS A 107 19.28 39.39 -4.30
N GLU A 108 19.31 38.08 -4.38
CA GLU A 108 20.43 37.36 -4.97
C GLU A 108 20.48 37.52 -6.49
N SER A 109 19.33 37.68 -7.12
CA SER A 109 19.28 37.80 -8.58
C SER A 109 19.61 39.20 -9.07
N ASP A 110 19.66 40.14 -8.17
CA ASP A 110 20.04 41.50 -8.52
C ASP A 110 21.55 41.66 -8.44
#